data_18a67cecfbe352605ee3a391331aafa1
#
_entry.id   18a67cecfbe352605ee3a391331aafa1
#
_cell.length_a   1.000
_cell.length_b   1.000
_cell.length_c   1.000
_cell.angle_alpha   90.00
_cell.angle_beta   90.00
_cell.angle_gamma   90.00
#
_symmetry.space_group_name_H-M   'P 1'
#
loop_
_entity.id
_entity.type
_entity.pdbx_description
1 polymer ?
#
loop_
_entity_poly.entity_id
_entity_poly.type
_entity_poly.pdbx_seq_one_letter_code
_entity_poly.pdbx_strand_id
1 'polypeptide(L)'
;VQEAGEKLMDVSNLGVPEIEQRLKALNQAWAELKNLAATRGQKLDESLTYQQFLAQVEEEEAWITEKQQLLSVEDYGDSMAAVQGLLKKHDAFETDFAAHRDRCSSIYDQGSTLVENKNHHADSIAQRCNQLKSXLENLTALAGRRKAALMDNSAYLQF
;
A
#
# COMPACT_ATOMS: atom_id res chain seq x y z
N VAL A 1 -5.68 16.66 74.19
CA VAL A 1 -6.48 15.73 73.41
C VAL A 1 -7.30 16.46 72.37
N GLN A 2 -8.02 17.51 72.78
CA GLN A 2 -8.84 18.30 71.84
C GLN A 2 -7.97 19.08 70.86
N GLU A 3 -6.81 19.60 71.32
CA GLU A 3 -5.91 20.31 70.44
C GLU A 3 -5.37 19.40 69.34
N ALA A 4 -5.01 18.17 69.68
CA ALA A 4 -4.52 17.23 68.71
C ALA A 4 -5.58 16.88 67.69
N GLY A 5 -6.82 16.72 68.15
CA GLY A 5 -7.95 16.46 67.24
C GLY A 5 -8.26 17.61 66.31
N GLU A 6 -8.21 18.84 66.87
CA GLU A 6 -8.40 20.06 66.09
C GLU A 6 -7.31 20.24 65.03
N LYS A 7 -6.07 19.98 65.39
CA LYS A 7 -4.97 20.08 64.48
C LYS A 7 -5.10 19.03 63.35
N LEU A 8 -5.53 17.85 63.73
CA LEU A 8 -5.73 16.78 62.74
C LEU A 8 -6.85 17.17 61.78
N MET A 9 -7.94 17.73 62.29
CA MET A 9 -9.04 18.19 61.46
C MET A 9 -8.62 19.34 60.55
N ASP A 10 -7.84 20.27 61.06
CA ASP A 10 -7.35 21.38 60.27
C ASP A 10 -6.44 20.91 59.15
N VAL A 11 -5.56 19.99 59.44
CA VAL A 11 -4.67 19.42 58.44
C VAL A 11 -5.50 18.68 57.39
N SER A 12 -6.48 17.91 57.86
CA SER A 12 -7.39 17.19 56.95
C SER A 12 -8.14 18.16 56.05
N ASN A 13 -8.70 19.22 56.64
CA ASN A 13 -9.46 20.23 55.88
C ASN A 13 -8.59 20.97 54.89
N LEU A 14 -7.34 21.29 55.28
CA LEU A 14 -6.41 21.98 54.39
C LEU A 14 -5.90 21.03 53.31
N GLY A 15 -5.71 19.77 53.68
CA GLY A 15 -5.15 18.77 52.74
C GLY A 15 -6.12 18.29 51.67
N VAL A 16 -7.44 18.31 51.96
CA VAL A 16 -8.41 17.79 51.02
C VAL A 16 -8.40 18.55 49.67
N PRO A 17 -8.49 19.90 49.66
CA PRO A 17 -8.41 20.59 48.36
C PRO A 17 -7.08 20.36 47.66
N GLU A 18 -5.97 20.29 48.41
CA GLU A 18 -4.65 20.06 47.84
C GLU A 18 -4.56 18.65 47.26
N ILE A 19 -5.11 17.65 47.94
CA ILE A 19 -5.18 16.29 47.47
C ILE A 19 -6.03 16.21 46.21
N GLU A 20 -7.18 16.89 46.20
CA GLU A 20 -8.06 16.91 45.04
C GLU A 20 -7.35 17.51 43.83
N GLN A 21 -6.60 18.60 44.07
CA GLN A 21 -5.81 19.21 42.98
C GLN A 21 -4.77 18.27 42.42
N ARG A 22 -4.07 17.55 43.34
CA ARG A 22 -3.04 16.61 42.91
C ARG A 22 -3.65 15.45 42.14
N LEU A 23 -4.79 14.94 42.59
CA LEU A 23 -5.49 13.87 41.89
C LEU A 23 -5.94 14.32 40.50
N LYS A 24 -6.45 15.56 40.43
CA LYS A 24 -6.87 16.13 39.16
C LYS A 24 -5.69 16.25 38.20
N ALA A 25 -4.55 16.75 38.69
CA ALA A 25 -3.34 16.89 37.89
C ALA A 25 -2.83 15.52 37.44
N LEU A 26 -2.88 14.54 38.35
CA LEU A 26 -2.44 13.18 38.02
C LEU A 26 -3.35 12.55 36.97
N ASN A 27 -4.67 12.74 37.10
CA ASN A 27 -5.62 12.25 36.12
C ASN A 27 -5.40 12.88 34.75
N GLN A 28 -5.13 14.19 34.74
CA GLN A 28 -4.82 14.89 33.50
C GLN A 28 -3.55 14.38 32.87
N ALA A 29 -2.50 14.17 33.67
CA ALA A 29 -1.24 13.65 33.17
C ALA A 29 -1.42 12.24 32.61
N TRP A 30 -2.22 11.42 33.29
CA TRP A 30 -2.52 10.06 32.84
C TRP A 30 -3.26 10.05 31.53
N ALA A 31 -4.27 10.97 31.39
CA ALA A 31 -5.04 11.10 30.15
C ALA A 31 -4.13 11.54 28.99
N GLU A 32 -3.23 12.48 29.26
CA GLU A 32 -2.28 12.95 28.25
C GLU A 32 -1.35 11.83 27.82
N LEU A 33 -0.89 11.03 28.79
CA LEU A 33 -0.01 9.90 28.50
C LEU A 33 -0.74 8.85 27.65
N LYS A 34 -1.99 8.56 27.99
CA LYS A 34 -2.81 7.63 27.19
C LYS A 34 -2.98 8.14 25.76
N ASN A 35 -3.26 9.44 25.61
CA ASN A 35 -3.44 10.04 24.29
C ASN A 35 -2.13 9.96 23.47
N LEU A 36 -1.00 10.23 24.11
CA LEU A 36 0.29 10.15 23.43
C LEU A 36 0.59 8.72 22.99
N ALA A 37 0.31 7.75 23.86
CA ALA A 37 0.53 6.33 23.53
C ALA A 37 -0.37 5.89 22.40
N ALA A 38 -1.66 6.32 22.41
CA ALA A 38 -2.60 5.99 21.35
C ALA A 38 -2.16 6.61 20.03
N THR A 39 -1.72 7.87 20.05
CA THR A 39 -1.25 8.56 18.85
C THR A 39 -0.02 7.87 18.28
N ARG A 40 0.93 7.49 19.15
CA ARG A 40 2.14 6.79 18.72
C ARG A 40 1.79 5.42 18.11
N GLY A 41 0.89 4.69 18.75
CA GLY A 41 0.44 3.40 18.23
C GLY A 41 -0.23 3.54 16.88
N GLN A 42 -1.05 4.58 16.71
CA GLN A 42 -1.72 4.85 15.44
C GLN A 42 -0.70 5.15 14.34
N LYS A 43 0.32 5.95 14.64
CA LYS A 43 1.37 6.28 13.68
C LYS A 43 2.16 5.04 13.27
N LEU A 44 2.45 4.16 14.23
CA LEU A 44 3.15 2.91 13.93
C LEU A 44 2.30 2.01 13.05
N ASP A 45 1.00 1.91 13.34
CA ASP A 45 0.08 1.12 12.51
C ASP A 45 0.02 1.68 11.10
N GLU A 46 -0.06 3.01 10.96
CA GLU A 46 -0.10 3.64 9.64
C GLU A 46 1.19 3.39 8.87
N SER A 47 2.33 3.45 9.57
CA SER A 47 3.62 3.19 8.93
C SER A 47 3.71 1.75 8.45
N LEU A 48 3.27 0.79 9.28
CA LEU A 48 3.27 -0.62 8.90
C LEU A 48 2.37 -0.87 7.70
N THR A 49 1.17 -0.30 7.73
CA THR A 49 0.22 -0.44 6.62
C THR A 49 0.79 0.13 5.34
N TYR A 50 1.45 1.29 5.44
CA TYR A 50 2.10 1.91 4.29
C TYR A 50 3.22 1.02 3.73
N GLN A 51 4.05 0.44 4.60
CA GLN A 51 5.13 -0.43 4.16
C GLN A 51 4.60 -1.69 3.48
N GLN A 52 3.52 -2.25 4.00
CA GLN A 52 2.87 -3.42 3.39
C GLN A 52 2.32 -3.06 2.02
N PHE A 53 1.71 -1.89 1.90
CA PHE A 53 1.21 -1.40 0.61
C PHE A 53 2.37 -1.24 -0.38
N LEU A 54 3.46 -0.60 0.04
CA LEU A 54 4.63 -0.40 -0.82
C LEU A 54 5.21 -1.73 -1.30
N ALA A 55 5.26 -2.72 -0.42
CA ALA A 55 5.81 -4.03 -0.79
C ALA A 55 4.99 -4.66 -1.91
N GLN A 56 3.66 -4.54 -1.84
CA GLN A 56 2.79 -5.07 -2.89
C GLN A 56 2.99 -4.31 -4.21
N VAL A 57 3.09 -2.99 -4.13
CA VAL A 57 3.33 -2.16 -5.33
C VAL A 57 4.65 -2.56 -5.99
N GLU A 58 5.70 -2.68 -5.18
CA GLU A 58 7.03 -3.00 -5.70
C GLU A 58 7.06 -4.39 -6.33
N GLU A 59 6.33 -5.33 -5.77
CA GLU A 59 6.24 -6.68 -6.33
C GLU A 59 5.61 -6.64 -7.73
N GLU A 60 4.53 -5.89 -7.88
CA GLU A 60 3.87 -5.77 -9.18
C GLU A 60 4.72 -4.98 -10.17
N GLU A 61 5.40 -3.94 -9.71
CA GLU A 61 6.29 -3.18 -10.59
C GLU A 61 7.45 -4.04 -11.10
N ALA A 62 7.99 -4.91 -10.25
CA ALA A 62 9.07 -5.81 -10.65
C ALA A 62 8.58 -6.79 -11.72
N TRP A 63 7.37 -7.33 -11.54
CA TRP A 63 6.78 -8.23 -12.52
C TRP A 63 6.59 -7.51 -13.86
N ILE A 64 6.06 -6.28 -13.82
CA ILE A 64 5.82 -5.49 -15.03
C ILE A 64 7.14 -5.23 -15.76
N THR A 65 8.17 -4.84 -15.03
CA THR A 65 9.49 -4.57 -15.63
C THR A 65 10.04 -5.81 -16.32
N GLU A 66 9.92 -6.96 -15.67
CA GLU A 66 10.39 -8.23 -16.25
C GLU A 66 9.64 -8.52 -17.55
N LYS A 67 8.33 -8.34 -17.57
CA LYS A 67 7.52 -8.64 -18.74
C LYS A 67 7.75 -7.62 -19.86
N GLN A 68 7.99 -6.36 -19.51
CA GLN A 68 8.35 -5.36 -20.50
C GLN A 68 9.60 -5.76 -21.26
N GLN A 69 10.58 -6.28 -20.53
CA GLN A 69 11.82 -6.74 -21.15
C GLN A 69 11.57 -7.94 -22.08
N LEU A 70 10.77 -8.90 -21.61
CA LEU A 70 10.45 -10.08 -22.41
C LEU A 70 9.69 -9.74 -23.67
N LEU A 71 8.72 -8.82 -23.57
CA LEU A 71 7.88 -8.46 -24.72
C LEU A 71 8.59 -7.53 -25.69
N SER A 72 9.71 -6.95 -25.30
CA SER A 72 10.49 -6.06 -26.16
C SER A 72 11.42 -6.81 -27.09
N VAL A 73 11.59 -8.12 -26.90
CA VAL A 73 12.42 -8.94 -27.77
C VAL A 73 11.79 -8.99 -29.17
N GLU A 74 12.58 -8.65 -30.19
CA GLU A 74 12.08 -8.57 -31.56
C GLU A 74 12.30 -9.92 -32.30
N ASP A 75 11.78 -10.97 -31.71
CA ASP A 75 11.75 -12.30 -32.33
C ASP A 75 10.28 -12.65 -32.56
N TYR A 76 9.90 -12.67 -33.83
CA TYR A 76 8.50 -12.95 -34.21
C TYR A 76 8.38 -14.28 -34.93
N GLY A 77 9.45 -15.06 -34.96
CA GLY A 77 9.46 -16.39 -35.54
C GLY A 77 9.86 -16.40 -37.01
N ASP A 78 10.58 -17.46 -37.42
CA ASP A 78 11.02 -17.61 -38.81
C ASP A 78 10.33 -18.76 -39.51
N SER A 79 9.36 -19.38 -38.87
CA SER A 79 8.55 -20.46 -39.43
C SER A 79 7.18 -20.44 -38.78
N MET A 80 6.20 -21.11 -39.40
CA MET A 80 4.86 -21.19 -38.81
C MET A 80 4.89 -21.84 -37.43
N ALA A 81 5.71 -22.91 -37.28
CA ALA A 81 5.81 -23.57 -35.97
C ALA A 81 6.37 -22.63 -34.91
N ALA A 82 7.39 -21.83 -35.27
CA ALA A 82 8.00 -20.90 -34.35
C ALA A 82 6.97 -19.80 -33.96
N VAL A 83 6.25 -19.26 -34.94
CA VAL A 83 5.25 -18.22 -34.69
C VAL A 83 4.15 -18.74 -33.77
N GLN A 84 3.66 -19.96 -34.05
CA GLN A 84 2.60 -20.53 -33.23
C GLN A 84 3.05 -20.78 -31.81
N GLY A 85 4.32 -21.19 -31.63
CA GLY A 85 4.90 -21.34 -30.30
C GLY A 85 4.95 -20.01 -29.55
N LEU A 86 5.35 -18.94 -30.25
CA LEU A 86 5.40 -17.60 -29.65
C LEU A 86 4.01 -17.09 -29.33
N LEU A 87 3.02 -17.38 -30.18
CA LEU A 87 1.63 -16.98 -29.92
C LEU A 87 1.09 -17.70 -28.68
N LYS A 88 1.42 -18.99 -28.51
CA LYS A 88 1.01 -19.71 -27.31
C LYS A 88 1.62 -19.11 -26.07
N LYS A 89 2.92 -18.75 -26.14
CA LYS A 89 3.58 -18.09 -25.01
C LYS A 89 2.93 -16.75 -24.70
N HIS A 90 2.56 -16.02 -25.74
CA HIS A 90 1.89 -14.73 -25.55
C HIS A 90 0.51 -14.91 -24.90
N ASP A 91 -0.25 -15.93 -25.31
CA ASP A 91 -1.53 -16.23 -24.68
C ASP A 91 -1.36 -16.55 -23.20
N ALA A 92 -0.33 -17.34 -22.85
CA ALA A 92 -0.04 -17.65 -21.45
C ALA A 92 0.31 -16.40 -20.67
N PHE A 93 1.10 -15.51 -21.30
CA PHE A 93 1.40 -14.23 -20.69
C PHE A 93 0.14 -13.41 -20.43
N GLU A 94 -0.78 -13.36 -21.39
CA GLU A 94 -2.02 -12.56 -21.25
C GLU A 94 -2.89 -13.10 -20.12
N THR A 95 -2.96 -14.41 -19.96
CA THR A 95 -3.67 -15.01 -18.83
C THR A 95 -3.06 -14.58 -17.50
N ASP A 96 -1.74 -14.64 -17.42
CA ASP A 96 -1.01 -14.20 -16.24
C ASP A 96 -1.22 -12.70 -15.99
N PHE A 97 -1.22 -11.92 -17.07
CA PHE A 97 -1.39 -10.47 -17.00
C PHE A 97 -2.77 -10.12 -16.43
N ALA A 98 -3.80 -10.86 -16.82
CA ALA A 98 -5.15 -10.63 -16.30
C ALA A 98 -5.17 -10.80 -14.76
N ALA A 99 -4.48 -11.84 -14.26
CA ALA A 99 -4.40 -12.06 -12.82
C ALA A 99 -3.67 -10.91 -12.13
N HIS A 100 -2.60 -10.40 -12.76
CA HIS A 100 -1.85 -9.28 -12.18
C HIS A 100 -2.65 -7.98 -12.24
N ARG A 101 -3.46 -7.78 -13.28
CA ARG A 101 -4.37 -6.63 -13.31
C ARG A 101 -5.34 -6.67 -12.13
N ASP A 102 -5.85 -7.84 -11.80
CA ASP A 102 -6.74 -7.99 -10.64
C ASP A 102 -6.02 -7.65 -9.34
N ARG A 103 -4.78 -8.10 -9.20
CA ARG A 103 -3.98 -7.75 -8.02
C ARG A 103 -3.75 -6.25 -7.94
N CYS A 104 -3.44 -5.62 -9.06
CA CYS A 104 -3.24 -4.18 -9.09
C CYS A 104 -4.53 -3.43 -8.75
N SER A 105 -5.68 -3.93 -9.20
CA SER A 105 -6.97 -3.34 -8.84
C SER A 105 -7.18 -3.38 -7.34
N SER A 106 -6.83 -4.50 -6.69
CA SER A 106 -6.88 -4.60 -5.23
C SER A 106 -5.95 -3.60 -4.57
N ILE A 107 -4.76 -3.41 -5.14
CA ILE A 107 -3.79 -2.45 -4.61
C ILE A 107 -4.36 -1.03 -4.70
N TYR A 108 -5.00 -0.68 -5.82
CA TYR A 108 -5.62 0.64 -5.96
C TYR A 108 -6.71 0.85 -4.93
N ASP A 109 -7.52 -0.18 -4.68
CA ASP A 109 -8.57 -0.10 -3.66
C ASP A 109 -7.98 0.10 -2.27
N GLN A 110 -6.93 -0.64 -1.94
CA GLN A 110 -6.22 -0.46 -0.67
C GLN A 110 -5.67 0.96 -0.56
N GLY A 111 -5.04 1.44 -1.63
CA GLY A 111 -4.48 2.78 -1.66
C GLY A 111 -5.55 3.84 -1.46
N SER A 112 -6.69 3.69 -2.14
CA SER A 112 -7.81 4.63 -1.98
C SER A 112 -8.31 4.66 -0.56
N THR A 113 -8.43 3.50 0.07
CA THR A 113 -8.87 3.42 1.47
C THR A 113 -7.89 4.14 2.39
N LEU A 114 -6.59 3.92 2.18
CA LEU A 114 -5.56 4.57 2.99
C LEU A 114 -5.59 6.09 2.82
N VAL A 115 -5.79 6.55 1.59
CA VAL A 115 -5.88 8.00 1.32
C VAL A 115 -7.13 8.58 1.98
N GLU A 116 -8.27 7.89 1.87
CA GLU A 116 -9.52 8.34 2.50
C GLU A 116 -9.41 8.40 4.01
N ASN A 117 -8.66 7.47 4.60
CA ASN A 117 -8.43 7.44 6.05
C ASN A 117 -7.36 8.42 6.49
N LYS A 118 -6.86 9.23 5.57
CA LYS A 118 -5.89 10.29 5.84
C LYS A 118 -4.61 9.76 6.45
N ASN A 119 -4.11 8.65 5.89
CA ASN A 119 -2.80 8.12 6.24
C ASN A 119 -1.76 9.21 6.06
N HIS A 120 -0.75 9.23 6.92
CA HIS A 120 0.31 10.23 6.86
C HIS A 120 1.07 10.19 5.53
N HIS A 121 1.02 9.07 4.82
CA HIS A 121 1.72 8.87 3.55
C HIS A 121 0.77 8.93 2.35
N ALA A 122 -0.38 9.60 2.50
CA ALA A 122 -1.42 9.60 1.47
C ALA A 122 -0.91 10.09 0.12
N ASP A 123 -0.08 11.16 0.12
CA ASP A 123 0.44 11.70 -1.14
C ASP A 123 1.34 10.68 -1.84
N SER A 124 2.20 10.01 -1.08
CA SER A 124 3.09 8.98 -1.63
C SER A 124 2.27 7.79 -2.15
N ILE A 125 1.24 7.40 -1.40
CA ILE A 125 0.36 6.28 -1.80
C ILE A 125 -0.32 6.60 -3.13
N ALA A 126 -0.88 7.80 -3.27
CA ALA A 126 -1.54 8.21 -4.49
C ALA A 126 -0.57 8.24 -5.67
N GLN A 127 0.64 8.75 -5.43
CA GLN A 127 1.68 8.81 -6.46
C GLN A 127 2.07 7.41 -6.93
N ARG A 128 2.27 6.48 -5.97
CA ARG A 128 2.67 5.12 -6.32
C ARG A 128 1.56 4.38 -7.09
N CYS A 129 0.31 4.62 -6.73
CA CYS A 129 -0.81 4.05 -7.48
C CYS A 129 -0.81 4.56 -8.91
N ASN A 130 -0.59 5.86 -9.12
CA ASN A 130 -0.55 6.43 -10.46
C ASN A 130 0.62 5.89 -11.26
N GLN A 131 1.78 5.70 -10.63
CA GLN A 131 2.93 5.11 -11.30
C GLN A 131 2.63 3.67 -11.73
N LEU A 132 1.98 2.90 -10.87
CA LEU A 132 1.63 1.53 -11.19
C LEU A 132 0.63 1.47 -12.35
N LYS A 133 -0.33 2.36 -12.35
CA LYS A 133 -1.30 2.46 -13.46
C LYS A 133 -0.60 2.74 -14.79
N SER A 134 0.37 3.63 -14.76
CA SER A 134 1.16 3.91 -15.97
C SER A 134 1.89 2.68 -16.47
N UNK A 135 2.38 1.93 -15.63
CA UNK A 135 2.96 0.92 -15.95
C UNK A 135 2.23 0.01 -16.54
N LEU A 136 1.16 -0.28 -15.99
CA LEU A 136 0.24 -1.26 -16.57
C LEU A 136 -0.23 -0.84 -17.98
N GLU A 137 -0.51 0.43 -18.16
CA GLU A 137 -0.94 0.92 -19.47
C GLU A 137 0.17 0.71 -20.50
N ASN A 138 1.41 0.98 -20.13
CA ASN A 138 2.53 0.77 -21.03
C ASN A 138 2.68 -0.69 -21.40
N LEU A 139 2.53 -1.59 -20.42
CA LEU A 139 2.62 -3.02 -20.68
C LEU A 139 1.48 -3.49 -21.58
N THR A 140 0.29 -2.96 -21.36
CA THR A 140 -0.87 -3.28 -22.21
C THR A 140 -0.60 -2.91 -23.67
N ALA A 141 -0.04 -1.71 -23.90
CA ALA A 141 0.27 -1.27 -25.24
C ALA A 141 1.35 -2.14 -25.87
N LEU A 142 2.39 -2.47 -25.09
CA LEU A 142 3.48 -3.31 -25.58
C LEU A 142 2.98 -4.72 -25.95
N ALA A 143 2.12 -5.28 -25.10
CA ALA A 143 1.54 -6.60 -25.35
C ALA A 143 0.70 -6.60 -26.62
N GLY A 144 -0.08 -5.53 -26.83
CA GLY A 144 -0.89 -5.41 -28.03
C GLY A 144 -0.05 -5.32 -29.29
N ARG A 145 1.02 -4.53 -29.25
CA ARG A 145 1.93 -4.41 -30.39
C ARG A 145 2.62 -5.72 -30.71
N ARG A 146 3.06 -6.45 -29.67
CA ARG A 146 3.73 -7.73 -29.91
C ARG A 146 2.75 -8.75 -30.49
N LYS A 147 1.53 -8.81 -29.98
CA LYS A 147 0.53 -9.72 -30.53
C LYS A 147 0.24 -9.41 -31.99
N ALA A 148 0.09 -8.13 -32.32
CA ALA A 148 -0.16 -7.70 -33.69
C ALA A 148 0.98 -8.12 -34.62
N ALA A 149 2.24 -7.94 -34.16
CA ALA A 149 3.41 -8.31 -34.95
C ALA A 149 3.47 -9.83 -35.18
N LEU A 150 3.15 -10.61 -34.16
CA LEU A 150 3.11 -12.07 -34.28
C LEU A 150 2.02 -12.52 -35.23
N MET A 151 0.84 -11.89 -35.14
CA MET A 151 -0.28 -12.22 -36.04
C MET A 151 0.03 -11.82 -37.48
N ASP A 152 0.64 -10.66 -37.69
CA ASP A 152 1.06 -10.23 -39.02
C ASP A 152 2.09 -11.20 -39.62
N ASN A 153 3.05 -11.64 -38.81
CA ASN A 153 4.06 -12.58 -39.28
C ASN A 153 3.46 -13.94 -39.61
N SER A 154 2.49 -14.37 -38.80
CA SER A 154 1.74 -15.61 -39.06
C SER A 154 1.03 -15.54 -40.41
N ALA A 155 0.38 -14.41 -40.66
CA ALA A 155 -0.33 -14.22 -41.95
C ALA A 155 0.66 -14.21 -43.12
N TYR A 156 1.79 -13.54 -42.95
CA TYR A 156 2.82 -13.48 -43.99
C TYR A 156 3.35 -14.89 -44.33
N LEU A 157 3.62 -15.68 -43.28
CA LEU A 157 4.19 -17.03 -43.51
C LEU A 157 3.20 -18.01 -44.09
N GLN A 158 1.92 -17.72 -44.00
CA GLN A 158 0.89 -18.57 -44.63
C GLN A 158 0.89 -18.43 -46.17
N PHE A 159 1.38 -17.33 -46.72
CA PHE A 159 1.55 -17.18 -48.15
C PHE A 159 2.81 -17.92 -48.63
#